data_f6548dce4c5f069c31a6a5a3fe3c0576
#
_entry.id   f6548dce4c5f069c31a6a5a3fe3c0576
#
_cell.length_a   1.000
_cell.length_b   1.000
_cell.length_c   1.000
_cell.angle_alpha   90.00
_cell.angle_beta   90.00
_cell.angle_gamma   90.00
#
_symmetry.space_group_name_H-M   'P 1'
#
loop_
_entity.id
_entity.type
_entity.pdbx_description
1 polymer ?
#
loop_
_entity_poly.entity_id
_entity_poly.type
_entity_poly.pdbx_seq_one_letter_code
_entity_poly.pdbx_strand_id
1 'polypeptide(L)'
;AALALGAAKIQNVSTPTKAPLDVLSVILSALGFGGLVYGLSSLGGDASHGGGAAIFPAWLPVAVGIVGLALFITRQFSLQKRDAALLDLRTFGTPIFTVSVIMMAISMMAMFGSLILLPIYMQNVLGLDASQTGLMLLPGGLVMGLMAPFVGRLFDRFGPTVLIVPGTILVSAVLWTMTTLDQSTSVMFILALHVTLSIGLALMFTPLFTSSLGSLPRHLYSHGSAVIGTVQQVAGAAGIAVFVSLMTLRTTDLIASGVEVIPATSQGIQLAFMCGGIISLFAIVAAFFIRRPPSQPLGAEPAFGH
;
A
#
# COMPACT_ATOMS: atom_id res chain seq x y z
N ALA A 1 13.61 8.15 -26.60
CA ALA A 1 15.03 7.80 -26.38
C ALA A 1 15.19 6.53 -25.52
N ALA A 2 14.59 6.43 -24.30
CA ALA A 2 14.74 5.27 -23.39
C ALA A 2 14.23 3.95 -23.98
N LEU A 3 13.07 3.95 -24.66
CA LEU A 3 12.52 2.76 -25.33
C LEU A 3 13.42 2.26 -26.47
N ALA A 4 14.02 3.15 -27.24
CA ALA A 4 14.93 2.80 -28.32
C ALA A 4 16.25 2.20 -27.80
N LEU A 5 16.79 2.76 -26.72
CA LEU A 5 17.98 2.22 -26.05
C LEU A 5 17.70 0.87 -25.38
N GLY A 6 16.53 0.71 -24.76
CA GLY A 6 16.10 -0.56 -24.17
C GLY A 6 15.96 -1.66 -25.24
N ALA A 7 15.26 -1.38 -26.32
CA ALA A 7 15.09 -2.33 -27.44
C ALA A 7 16.42 -2.73 -28.10
N ALA A 8 17.43 -1.84 -28.12
CA ALA A 8 18.72 -2.11 -28.74
C ALA A 8 19.74 -2.83 -27.83
N LYS A 9 19.60 -2.71 -26.50
CA LYS A 9 20.61 -3.22 -25.54
C LYS A 9 20.13 -4.29 -24.58
N ILE A 10 18.81 -4.48 -24.40
CA ILE A 10 18.30 -5.52 -23.51
C ILE A 10 18.27 -6.85 -24.26
N GLN A 11 19.13 -7.77 -23.86
CA GLN A 11 19.08 -9.16 -24.33
C GLN A 11 17.92 -9.88 -23.65
N ASN A 12 17.20 -10.69 -24.43
CA ASN A 12 16.08 -11.47 -23.91
C ASN A 12 16.62 -12.64 -23.07
N VAL A 13 16.57 -12.49 -21.75
CA VAL A 13 17.13 -13.46 -20.77
C VAL A 13 16.08 -14.52 -20.39
N SER A 14 14.82 -14.35 -20.82
CA SER A 14 13.73 -15.28 -20.53
C SER A 14 13.38 -16.12 -21.74
N THR A 15 13.35 -17.43 -21.59
CA THR A 15 12.70 -18.34 -22.56
C THR A 15 11.17 -18.19 -22.37
N PRO A 16 10.44 -17.68 -23.38
CA PRO A 16 9.00 -17.57 -23.28
C PRO A 16 8.37 -18.96 -23.25
N THR A 17 7.86 -19.35 -22.10
CA THR A 17 7.01 -20.54 -21.97
C THR A 17 5.61 -20.22 -22.47
N LYS A 18 5.14 -20.94 -23.47
CA LYS A 18 3.76 -20.85 -23.97
C LYS A 18 2.82 -21.57 -23.00
N ALA A 19 2.55 -20.95 -21.84
CA ALA A 19 1.47 -21.43 -20.98
C ALA A 19 0.12 -20.97 -21.57
N PRO A 20 -0.89 -21.85 -21.68
CA PRO A 20 -2.21 -21.46 -22.13
C PRO A 20 -2.80 -20.46 -21.15
N LEU A 21 -3.23 -19.29 -21.65
CA LEU A 21 -3.88 -18.27 -20.84
C LEU A 21 -5.21 -18.80 -20.30
N ASP A 22 -5.35 -18.89 -19.00
CA ASP A 22 -6.63 -19.20 -18.35
C ASP A 22 -7.53 -17.95 -18.31
N VAL A 23 -8.32 -17.78 -19.38
CA VAL A 23 -9.23 -16.63 -19.56
C VAL A 23 -10.19 -16.49 -18.38
N LEU A 24 -10.66 -17.59 -17.78
CA LEU A 24 -11.56 -17.52 -16.62
C LEU A 24 -10.86 -16.91 -15.39
N SER A 25 -9.61 -17.28 -15.12
CA SER A 25 -8.82 -16.67 -14.04
C SER A 25 -8.60 -15.18 -14.29
N VAL A 26 -8.39 -14.75 -15.53
CA VAL A 26 -8.27 -13.33 -15.90
C VAL A 26 -9.56 -12.57 -15.59
N ILE A 27 -10.71 -13.11 -15.99
CA ILE A 27 -12.02 -12.50 -15.71
C ILE A 27 -12.28 -12.43 -14.19
N LEU A 28 -12.04 -13.53 -13.47
CA LEU A 28 -12.25 -13.56 -12.01
C LEU A 28 -11.31 -12.61 -11.26
N SER A 29 -10.06 -12.47 -11.71
CA SER A 29 -9.13 -11.49 -11.13
C SER A 29 -9.57 -10.06 -11.40
N ALA A 30 -10.01 -9.75 -12.63
CA ALA A 30 -10.50 -8.43 -13.01
C ALA A 30 -11.75 -8.05 -12.18
N LEU A 31 -12.71 -8.97 -12.03
CA LEU A 31 -13.90 -8.76 -11.20
C LEU A 31 -13.53 -8.68 -9.71
N GLY A 32 -12.63 -9.54 -9.23
CA GLY A 32 -12.20 -9.60 -7.85
C GLY A 32 -11.47 -8.32 -7.42
N PHE A 33 -10.35 -8.03 -8.04
CA PHE A 33 -9.53 -6.87 -7.69
C PHE A 33 -10.16 -5.55 -8.15
N GLY A 34 -10.70 -5.49 -9.36
CA GLY A 34 -11.39 -4.32 -9.89
C GLY A 34 -12.62 -3.97 -9.08
N GLY A 35 -13.44 -4.96 -8.70
CA GLY A 35 -14.61 -4.78 -7.84
C GLY A 35 -14.24 -4.29 -6.45
N LEU A 36 -13.17 -4.83 -5.83
CA LEU A 36 -12.68 -4.36 -4.54
C LEU A 36 -12.15 -2.93 -4.61
N VAL A 37 -11.25 -2.64 -5.56
CA VAL A 37 -10.66 -1.30 -5.69
C VAL A 37 -11.74 -0.26 -5.97
N TYR A 38 -12.64 -0.52 -6.93
CA TYR A 38 -13.73 0.40 -7.27
C TYR A 38 -14.71 0.55 -6.10
N GLY A 39 -15.12 -0.57 -5.49
CA GLY A 39 -16.07 -0.55 -4.38
C GLY A 39 -15.51 0.14 -3.14
N LEU A 40 -14.26 -0.12 -2.76
CA LEU A 40 -13.60 0.56 -1.64
C LEU A 40 -13.39 2.05 -1.93
N SER A 41 -13.00 2.42 -3.15
CA SER A 41 -12.83 3.82 -3.54
C SER A 41 -14.16 4.57 -3.53
N SER A 42 -15.27 3.95 -3.94
CA SER A 42 -16.60 4.58 -3.89
C SER A 42 -17.14 4.73 -2.47
N LEU A 43 -16.84 3.80 -1.55
CA LEU A 43 -17.17 3.94 -0.13
C LEU A 43 -16.42 5.11 0.52
N GLY A 44 -15.17 5.37 0.11
CA GLY A 44 -14.36 6.49 0.61
C GLY A 44 -14.61 7.81 -0.11
N GLY A 45 -15.17 7.79 -1.32
CA GLY A 45 -15.22 8.94 -2.24
C GLY A 45 -16.54 9.71 -2.30
N ASP A 46 -17.63 9.21 -1.75
CA ASP A 46 -18.93 9.91 -1.80
C ASP A 46 -18.93 11.26 -1.07
N ALA A 47 -17.91 11.56 -0.28
CA ALA A 47 -17.73 12.85 0.37
C ALA A 47 -16.96 13.89 -0.48
N SER A 48 -16.27 13.50 -1.57
CA SER A 48 -15.34 14.39 -2.29
C SER A 48 -15.65 14.61 -3.78
N HIS A 49 -16.52 13.80 -4.38
CA HIS A 49 -16.87 13.95 -5.79
C HIS A 49 -18.38 14.16 -5.96
N GLY A 50 -18.75 15.39 -6.33
CA GLY A 50 -20.12 15.83 -6.49
C GLY A 50 -21.01 14.88 -7.31
N GLY A 51 -22.06 14.39 -6.65
CA GLY A 51 -23.40 14.22 -7.18
C GLY A 51 -23.64 13.48 -8.49
N GLY A 52 -22.85 12.50 -8.87
CA GLY A 52 -23.27 11.51 -9.87
C GLY A 52 -24.01 10.39 -9.14
N ALA A 53 -25.33 10.22 -9.43
CA ALA A 53 -26.10 9.11 -8.89
C ALA A 53 -25.35 7.81 -9.18
N ALA A 54 -24.80 7.16 -8.14
CA ALA A 54 -24.16 5.86 -8.28
C ALA A 54 -25.18 4.89 -8.89
N ILE A 55 -24.89 4.35 -10.06
CA ILE A 55 -25.77 3.42 -10.79
C ILE A 55 -26.07 2.18 -9.92
N PHE A 56 -25.20 1.87 -8.97
CA PHE A 56 -25.32 0.74 -8.07
C PHE A 56 -25.01 1.15 -6.61
N PRO A 57 -25.63 0.50 -5.60
CA PRO A 57 -25.27 0.67 -4.20
C PRO A 57 -23.76 0.39 -4.00
N ALA A 58 -23.07 1.20 -3.21
CA ALA A 58 -21.62 1.12 -3.01
C ALA A 58 -21.14 -0.26 -2.49
N TRP A 59 -21.99 -1.00 -1.78
CA TRP A 59 -21.69 -2.36 -1.30
C TRP A 59 -21.64 -3.40 -2.43
N LEU A 60 -22.35 -3.18 -3.56
CA LEU A 60 -22.45 -4.17 -4.64
C LEU A 60 -21.10 -4.44 -5.32
N PRO A 61 -20.32 -3.44 -5.74
CA PRO A 61 -18.98 -3.68 -6.28
C PRO A 61 -18.05 -4.38 -5.28
N VAL A 62 -18.15 -4.05 -3.98
CA VAL A 62 -17.38 -4.73 -2.92
C VAL A 62 -17.77 -6.19 -2.84
N ALA A 63 -19.07 -6.51 -2.83
CA ALA A 63 -19.56 -7.89 -2.79
C ALA A 63 -19.11 -8.68 -4.02
N VAL A 64 -19.21 -8.08 -5.22
CA VAL A 64 -18.71 -8.69 -6.48
C VAL A 64 -17.21 -8.92 -6.39
N GLY A 65 -16.47 -7.96 -5.84
CA GLY A 65 -15.03 -8.08 -5.62
C GLY A 65 -14.67 -9.23 -4.67
N ILE A 66 -15.33 -9.35 -3.53
CA ILE A 66 -15.11 -10.43 -2.55
C ILE A 66 -15.42 -11.79 -3.18
N VAL A 67 -16.57 -11.93 -3.83
CA VAL A 67 -16.96 -13.19 -4.47
C VAL A 67 -16.01 -13.54 -5.62
N GLY A 68 -15.69 -12.58 -6.48
CA GLY A 68 -14.75 -12.76 -7.58
C GLY A 68 -13.37 -13.21 -7.08
N LEU A 69 -12.87 -12.57 -6.01
CA LEU A 69 -11.57 -12.92 -5.41
C LEU A 69 -11.61 -14.32 -4.76
N ALA A 70 -12.68 -14.67 -4.07
CA ALA A 70 -12.84 -15.99 -3.48
C ALA A 70 -12.85 -17.11 -4.56
N LEU A 71 -13.58 -16.90 -5.64
CA LEU A 71 -13.60 -17.80 -6.79
C LEU A 71 -12.23 -17.84 -7.51
N PHE A 72 -11.56 -16.71 -7.65
CA PHE A 72 -10.21 -16.65 -8.19
C PHE A 72 -9.23 -17.47 -7.35
N ILE A 73 -9.19 -17.27 -6.03
CA ILE A 73 -8.30 -17.98 -5.11
C ILE A 73 -8.56 -19.50 -5.16
N THR A 74 -9.81 -19.93 -5.06
CA THR A 74 -10.16 -21.36 -5.12
C THR A 74 -9.72 -21.98 -6.45
N ARG A 75 -9.88 -21.24 -7.55
CA ARG A 75 -9.41 -21.67 -8.87
C ARG A 75 -7.88 -21.75 -8.93
N GLN A 76 -7.14 -20.76 -8.38
CA GLN A 76 -5.68 -20.81 -8.35
C GLN A 76 -5.18 -22.04 -7.58
N PHE A 77 -5.77 -22.39 -6.44
CA PHE A 77 -5.44 -23.64 -5.71
C PHE A 77 -5.62 -24.91 -6.56
N SER A 78 -6.64 -24.94 -7.41
CA SER A 78 -6.85 -26.07 -8.33
C SER A 78 -5.81 -26.10 -9.46
N LEU A 79 -5.50 -24.95 -10.03
CA LEU A 79 -4.55 -24.82 -11.15
C LEU A 79 -3.09 -25.00 -10.72
N GLN A 80 -2.74 -24.65 -9.47
CA GLN A 80 -1.41 -24.87 -8.90
C GLN A 80 -0.99 -26.35 -8.94
N LYS A 81 -1.93 -27.28 -8.78
CA LYS A 81 -1.66 -28.73 -8.86
C LYS A 81 -1.20 -29.18 -10.24
N ARG A 82 -1.39 -28.33 -11.26
CA ARG A 82 -1.04 -28.60 -12.67
C ARG A 82 0.03 -27.61 -13.20
N ASP A 83 0.63 -26.81 -12.29
CA ASP A 83 1.58 -25.73 -12.61
C ASP A 83 1.06 -24.75 -13.70
N ALA A 84 -0.27 -24.58 -13.76
CA ALA A 84 -0.98 -23.72 -14.72
C ALA A 84 -1.63 -22.49 -14.05
N ALA A 85 -1.25 -22.19 -12.81
CA ALA A 85 -1.81 -21.07 -12.06
C ALA A 85 -1.38 -19.71 -12.66
N LEU A 86 -2.34 -18.81 -12.84
CA LEU A 86 -2.04 -17.41 -13.23
C LEU A 86 -1.28 -16.69 -12.10
N LEU A 87 -1.67 -16.93 -10.86
CA LEU A 87 -1.02 -16.43 -9.66
C LEU A 87 -0.71 -17.60 -8.72
N ASP A 88 0.57 -17.87 -8.53
CA ASP A 88 0.98 -18.98 -7.65
C ASP A 88 0.99 -18.53 -6.19
N LEU A 89 -0.01 -19.04 -5.44
CA LEU A 89 -0.17 -18.72 -4.02
C LEU A 89 0.87 -19.42 -3.13
N ARG A 90 1.70 -20.32 -3.67
CA ARG A 90 2.85 -20.88 -2.95
C ARG A 90 3.86 -19.82 -2.51
N THR A 91 3.82 -18.64 -3.11
CA THR A 91 4.57 -17.45 -2.64
C THR A 91 4.31 -17.14 -1.17
N PHE A 92 3.08 -17.29 -0.71
CA PHE A 92 2.70 -17.10 0.71
C PHE A 92 3.20 -18.20 1.65
N GLY A 93 3.70 -19.31 1.13
CA GLY A 93 4.40 -20.33 1.91
C GLY A 93 5.76 -19.88 2.44
N THR A 94 6.29 -18.76 1.93
CA THR A 94 7.54 -18.15 2.42
C THR A 94 7.22 -17.11 3.49
N PRO A 95 7.59 -17.33 4.78
CA PRO A 95 7.20 -16.42 5.87
C PRO A 95 7.70 -14.98 5.66
N ILE A 96 8.94 -14.79 5.18
CA ILE A 96 9.50 -13.45 4.91
C ILE A 96 8.69 -12.73 3.84
N PHE A 97 8.28 -13.42 2.77
CA PHE A 97 7.42 -12.85 1.74
C PHE A 97 6.08 -12.39 2.32
N THR A 98 5.40 -13.29 3.05
CA THR A 98 4.08 -13.02 3.63
C THR A 98 4.11 -11.84 4.60
N VAL A 99 5.06 -11.82 5.53
CA VAL A 99 5.21 -10.70 6.48
C VAL A 99 5.52 -9.40 5.74
N SER A 100 6.41 -9.43 4.74
CA SER A 100 6.74 -8.24 3.95
C SER A 100 5.53 -7.70 3.19
N VAL A 101 4.72 -8.58 2.59
CA VAL A 101 3.49 -8.18 1.86
C VAL A 101 2.46 -7.56 2.81
N ILE A 102 2.26 -8.14 3.99
CA ILE A 102 1.37 -7.57 5.02
C ILE A 102 1.87 -6.18 5.45
N MET A 103 3.17 -6.02 5.71
CA MET A 103 3.73 -4.72 6.06
C MET A 103 3.61 -3.71 4.93
N MET A 104 3.79 -4.14 3.67
CA MET A 104 3.55 -3.27 2.50
C MET A 104 2.09 -2.83 2.43
N ALA A 105 1.13 -3.74 2.70
CA ALA A 105 -0.28 -3.39 2.75
C ALA A 105 -0.57 -2.32 3.82
N ILE A 106 -0.07 -2.50 5.04
CA ILE A 106 -0.21 -1.53 6.12
C ILE A 106 0.42 -0.17 5.74
N SER A 107 1.61 -0.20 5.16
CA SER A 107 2.30 1.03 4.70
C SER A 107 1.54 1.76 3.60
N MET A 108 0.94 1.01 2.66
CA MET A 108 0.09 1.58 1.59
C MET A 108 -1.18 2.20 2.17
N MET A 109 -1.84 1.52 3.11
CA MET A 109 -3.01 2.09 3.79
C MET A 109 -2.67 3.39 4.51
N ALA A 110 -1.56 3.43 5.25
CA ALA A 110 -1.10 4.63 5.94
C ALA A 110 -0.74 5.75 4.96
N MET A 111 -0.04 5.43 3.88
CA MET A 111 0.36 6.40 2.86
C MET A 111 -0.86 7.02 2.16
N PHE A 112 -1.75 6.20 1.61
CA PHE A 112 -2.91 6.69 0.85
C PHE A 112 -3.96 7.33 1.76
N GLY A 113 -4.16 6.79 2.98
CA GLY A 113 -5.02 7.42 3.98
C GLY A 113 -4.52 8.82 4.34
N SER A 114 -3.22 8.97 4.62
CA SER A 114 -2.63 10.28 4.92
C SER A 114 -2.65 11.22 3.72
N LEU A 115 -2.42 10.70 2.51
CA LEU A 115 -2.44 11.49 1.27
C LEU A 115 -3.81 12.13 0.98
N ILE A 116 -4.89 11.51 1.46
CA ILE A 116 -6.26 12.06 1.34
C ILE A 116 -6.62 12.94 2.55
N LEU A 117 -6.33 12.49 3.77
CA LEU A 117 -6.74 13.22 4.97
C LEU A 117 -5.97 14.53 5.19
N LEU A 118 -4.67 14.58 4.86
CA LEU A 118 -3.87 15.79 5.04
C LEU A 118 -4.38 16.98 4.19
N PRO A 119 -4.66 16.83 2.89
CA PRO A 119 -5.31 17.89 2.12
C PRO A 119 -6.67 18.31 2.69
N ILE A 120 -7.52 17.35 3.09
CA ILE A 120 -8.82 17.66 3.69
C ILE A 120 -8.64 18.48 4.96
N TYR A 121 -7.69 18.10 5.83
CA TYR A 121 -7.38 18.84 7.04
C TYR A 121 -6.86 20.26 6.73
N MET A 122 -5.89 20.39 5.84
CA MET A 122 -5.30 21.69 5.50
C MET A 122 -6.31 22.64 4.87
N GLN A 123 -7.22 22.13 4.02
CA GLN A 123 -8.22 22.95 3.34
C GLN A 123 -9.43 23.24 4.23
N ASN A 124 -10.01 22.22 4.90
CA ASN A 124 -11.28 22.36 5.61
C ASN A 124 -11.13 22.80 7.07
N VAL A 125 -9.97 22.57 7.71
CA VAL A 125 -9.73 22.93 9.11
C VAL A 125 -8.83 24.18 9.22
N LEU A 126 -7.76 24.24 8.42
CA LEU A 126 -6.83 25.38 8.45
C LEU A 126 -7.16 26.46 7.41
N GLY A 127 -8.08 26.22 6.47
CA GLY A 127 -8.48 27.21 5.46
C GLY A 127 -7.44 27.48 4.39
N LEU A 128 -6.47 26.59 4.15
CA LEU A 128 -5.48 26.73 3.09
C LEU A 128 -6.12 26.50 1.72
N ASP A 129 -5.63 27.17 0.70
CA ASP A 129 -6.04 26.90 -0.68
C ASP A 129 -5.37 25.62 -1.24
N ALA A 130 -5.88 25.14 -2.39
CA ALA A 130 -5.38 23.92 -3.02
C ALA A 130 -3.91 24.03 -3.47
N SER A 131 -3.45 25.24 -3.86
CA SER A 131 -2.07 25.48 -4.28
C SER A 131 -1.12 25.40 -3.09
N GLN A 132 -1.47 26.05 -1.97
CA GLN A 132 -0.72 25.99 -0.72
C GLN A 132 -0.63 24.57 -0.21
N THR A 133 -1.76 23.83 -0.23
CA THR A 133 -1.81 22.40 0.14
C THR A 133 -0.87 21.57 -0.72
N GLY A 134 -0.90 21.74 -2.04
CA GLY A 134 -0.01 21.04 -2.97
C GLY A 134 1.48 21.31 -2.71
N LEU A 135 1.82 22.58 -2.45
CA LEU A 135 3.20 22.97 -2.11
C LEU A 135 3.66 22.36 -0.79
N MET A 136 2.76 22.18 0.19
CA MET A 136 3.08 21.54 1.47
C MET A 136 3.32 20.00 1.33
N LEU A 137 2.68 19.36 0.37
CA LEU A 137 2.87 17.91 0.14
C LEU A 137 4.11 17.61 -0.73
N LEU A 138 4.55 18.55 -1.55
CA LEU A 138 5.66 18.35 -2.49
C LEU A 138 6.98 17.96 -1.80
N PRO A 139 7.43 18.57 -0.69
CA PRO A 139 8.69 18.21 -0.02
C PRO A 139 8.72 16.75 0.44
N GLY A 140 7.61 16.21 0.95
CA GLY A 140 7.53 14.81 1.34
C GLY A 140 7.75 13.85 0.18
N GLY A 141 7.11 14.11 -0.96
CA GLY A 141 7.29 13.32 -2.19
C GLY A 141 8.73 13.40 -2.73
N LEU A 142 9.32 14.58 -2.72
CA LEU A 142 10.73 14.79 -3.12
C LEU A 142 11.69 14.03 -2.21
N VAL A 143 11.52 14.14 -0.90
CA VAL A 143 12.36 13.43 0.08
C VAL A 143 12.26 11.92 -0.12
N MET A 144 11.04 11.39 -0.28
CA MET A 144 10.82 9.96 -0.51
C MET A 144 11.55 9.47 -1.78
N GLY A 145 11.44 10.22 -2.89
CA GLY A 145 12.13 9.90 -4.15
C GLY A 145 13.66 9.98 -4.05
N LEU A 146 14.18 11.05 -3.44
CA LEU A 146 15.61 11.26 -3.29
C LEU A 146 16.26 10.29 -2.31
N MET A 147 15.53 9.81 -1.32
CA MET A 147 16.02 8.81 -0.37
C MET A 147 16.19 7.40 -0.96
N ALA A 148 15.48 7.05 -2.03
CA ALA A 148 15.50 5.71 -2.58
C ALA A 148 16.92 5.14 -2.85
N PRO A 149 17.85 5.86 -3.53
CA PRO A 149 19.21 5.37 -3.76
C PRO A 149 20.04 5.26 -2.47
N PHE A 150 19.80 6.11 -1.46
CA PHE A 150 20.49 6.02 -0.17
C PHE A 150 20.00 4.82 0.62
N VAL A 151 18.68 4.62 0.67
CA VAL A 151 18.05 3.47 1.32
C VAL A 151 18.53 2.16 0.68
N GLY A 152 18.65 2.12 -0.66
CA GLY A 152 19.20 0.95 -1.37
C GLY A 152 20.63 0.61 -0.91
N ARG A 153 21.54 1.59 -0.85
CA ARG A 153 22.92 1.39 -0.36
C ARG A 153 22.98 0.96 1.10
N LEU A 154 22.14 1.55 1.96
CA LEU A 154 22.06 1.15 3.37
C LEU A 154 21.53 -0.28 3.51
N PHE A 155 20.54 -0.66 2.70
CA PHE A 155 20.03 -2.02 2.65
C PHE A 155 21.10 -3.04 2.28
N ASP A 156 21.90 -2.76 1.26
CA ASP A 156 22.99 -3.64 0.83
C ASP A 156 24.02 -3.84 1.94
N ARG A 157 24.33 -2.77 2.69
CA ARG A 157 25.34 -2.79 3.75
C ARG A 157 24.84 -3.40 5.05
N PHE A 158 23.66 -3.01 5.52
CA PHE A 158 23.18 -3.32 6.88
C PHE A 158 22.02 -4.32 6.89
N GLY A 159 21.39 -4.59 5.74
CA GLY A 159 20.23 -5.46 5.62
C GLY A 159 18.91 -4.78 5.94
N PRO A 160 17.78 -5.52 5.83
CA PRO A 160 16.43 -4.95 5.90
C PRO A 160 16.04 -4.45 7.29
N THR A 161 16.34 -5.19 8.34
CA THR A 161 15.85 -4.95 9.70
C THR A 161 16.23 -3.56 10.22
N VAL A 162 17.49 -3.13 9.95
CA VAL A 162 18.04 -1.85 10.39
C VAL A 162 17.33 -0.65 9.77
N LEU A 163 16.65 -0.84 8.63
CA LEU A 163 15.90 0.19 7.94
C LEU A 163 14.41 0.11 8.23
N ILE A 164 13.85 -1.10 8.19
CA ILE A 164 12.41 -1.32 8.36
C ILE A 164 11.97 -0.97 9.79
N VAL A 165 12.73 -1.35 10.82
CA VAL A 165 12.36 -1.07 12.21
C VAL A 165 12.28 0.43 12.51
N PRO A 166 13.32 1.25 12.26
CA PRO A 166 13.18 2.69 12.47
C PRO A 166 12.16 3.32 11.52
N GLY A 167 12.03 2.85 10.28
CA GLY A 167 11.00 3.32 9.36
C GLY A 167 9.59 3.12 9.91
N THR A 168 9.29 1.94 10.44
CA THR A 168 7.99 1.62 11.04
C THR A 168 7.72 2.43 12.32
N ILE A 169 8.74 2.64 13.15
CA ILE A 169 8.64 3.47 14.36
C ILE A 169 8.34 4.92 13.97
N LEU A 170 9.02 5.48 12.97
CA LEU A 170 8.76 6.83 12.47
C LEU A 170 7.34 6.97 11.94
N VAL A 171 6.88 6.05 11.10
CA VAL A 171 5.51 6.05 10.57
C VAL A 171 4.50 6.00 11.72
N SER A 172 4.69 5.10 12.68
CA SER A 172 3.81 4.98 13.83
C SER A 172 3.80 6.25 14.68
N ALA A 173 4.97 6.80 15.02
CA ALA A 173 5.09 8.03 15.81
C ALA A 173 4.38 9.20 15.13
N VAL A 174 4.52 9.34 13.80
CA VAL A 174 3.81 10.39 13.06
C VAL A 174 2.31 10.17 13.08
N LEU A 175 1.81 8.96 12.83
CA LEU A 175 0.37 8.68 12.87
C LEU A 175 -0.23 8.98 14.25
N TRP A 176 0.46 8.63 15.34
CA TRP A 176 0.06 8.98 16.70
C TRP A 176 0.11 10.48 16.94
N THR A 177 1.13 11.19 16.47
CA THR A 177 1.20 12.65 16.58
C THR A 177 0.09 13.32 15.77
N MET A 178 -0.30 12.77 14.61
CA MET A 178 -1.41 13.29 13.81
C MET A 178 -2.78 13.15 14.53
N THR A 179 -2.90 12.36 15.58
CA THR A 179 -4.13 12.33 16.42
C THR A 179 -4.30 13.59 17.28
N THR A 180 -3.29 14.43 17.39
CA THR A 180 -3.34 15.67 18.18
C THR A 180 -3.52 16.93 17.33
N LEU A 181 -3.73 16.79 16.01
CA LEU A 181 -3.92 17.91 15.09
C LEU A 181 -5.23 18.64 15.42
N ASP A 182 -5.15 19.96 15.58
CA ASP A 182 -6.28 20.83 15.87
C ASP A 182 -6.24 22.12 15.01
N GLN A 183 -7.19 23.04 15.23
CA GLN A 183 -7.29 24.30 14.48
C GLN A 183 -6.12 25.25 14.74
N SER A 184 -5.40 25.07 15.83
CA SER A 184 -4.25 25.91 16.23
C SER A 184 -2.90 25.38 15.75
N THR A 185 -2.91 24.20 15.13
CA THR A 185 -1.69 23.52 14.69
C THR A 185 -1.01 24.30 13.56
N SER A 186 0.28 24.58 13.74
CA SER A 186 1.02 25.34 12.73
C SER A 186 1.25 24.53 11.45
N VAL A 187 1.15 25.19 10.30
CA VAL A 187 1.37 24.58 8.99
C VAL A 187 2.79 23.98 8.87
N MET A 188 3.79 24.62 9.51
CA MET A 188 5.17 24.12 9.51
C MET A 188 5.30 22.79 10.28
N PHE A 189 4.51 22.60 11.35
CA PHE A 189 4.50 21.34 12.07
C PHE A 189 3.90 20.20 11.23
N ILE A 190 2.83 20.49 10.46
CA ILE A 190 2.23 19.51 9.54
C ILE A 190 3.23 19.15 8.43
N LEU A 191 3.93 20.12 7.88
CA LEU A 191 4.99 19.86 6.91
C LEU A 191 6.07 18.95 7.48
N ALA A 192 6.52 19.21 8.71
CA ALA A 192 7.51 18.36 9.39
C ALA A 192 6.98 16.93 9.59
N LEU A 193 5.73 16.76 9.99
CA LEU A 193 5.08 15.45 10.13
C LEU A 193 5.00 14.73 8.78
N HIS A 194 4.57 15.41 7.72
CA HIS A 194 4.47 14.82 6.39
C HIS A 194 5.83 14.38 5.82
N VAL A 195 6.86 15.22 5.99
CA VAL A 195 8.23 14.87 5.58
C VAL A 195 8.75 13.68 6.40
N THR A 196 8.52 13.66 7.71
CA THR A 196 8.92 12.55 8.59
C THR A 196 8.20 11.25 8.21
N LEU A 197 6.91 11.31 7.90
CA LEU A 197 6.14 10.19 7.38
C LEU A 197 6.76 9.64 6.08
N SER A 198 7.10 10.54 5.15
CA SER A 198 7.71 10.20 3.87
C SER A 198 9.08 9.54 4.04
N ILE A 199 9.89 10.01 5.00
CA ILE A 199 11.16 9.37 5.38
C ILE A 199 10.90 7.94 5.91
N GLY A 200 9.96 7.78 6.83
CA GLY A 200 9.60 6.48 7.39
C GLY A 200 9.17 5.49 6.32
N LEU A 201 8.30 5.92 5.40
CA LEU A 201 7.84 5.10 4.28
C LEU A 201 8.97 4.77 3.30
N ALA A 202 9.86 5.71 3.00
CA ALA A 202 11.03 5.46 2.14
C ALA A 202 11.95 4.38 2.74
N LEU A 203 12.18 4.41 4.06
CA LEU A 203 12.96 3.41 4.78
C LEU A 203 12.30 2.01 4.77
N MET A 204 11.00 1.94 4.51
CA MET A 204 10.25 0.67 4.50
C MET A 204 10.09 0.10 3.08
N PHE A 205 9.65 0.90 2.10
CA PHE A 205 9.23 0.36 0.79
C PHE A 205 10.34 -0.37 0.05
N THR A 206 11.51 0.23 -0.11
CA THR A 206 12.63 -0.40 -0.84
C THR A 206 13.10 -1.71 -0.17
N PRO A 207 13.38 -1.74 1.16
CA PRO A 207 13.75 -2.98 1.83
C PRO A 207 12.66 -4.05 1.82
N LEU A 208 11.40 -3.68 2.01
CA LEU A 208 10.27 -4.62 1.97
C LEU A 208 10.13 -5.27 0.60
N PHE A 209 10.18 -4.47 -0.47
CA PHE A 209 10.10 -4.98 -1.84
C PHE A 209 11.27 -5.93 -2.17
N THR A 210 12.49 -5.51 -1.85
CA THR A 210 13.70 -6.30 -2.14
C THR A 210 13.74 -7.58 -1.31
N SER A 211 13.40 -7.52 -0.01
CA SER A 211 13.39 -8.69 0.88
C SER A 211 12.29 -9.67 0.52
N SER A 212 11.10 -9.19 0.13
CA SER A 212 9.99 -10.05 -0.25
C SER A 212 10.33 -10.89 -1.48
N LEU A 213 10.74 -10.24 -2.57
CA LEU A 213 11.12 -10.96 -3.79
C LEU A 213 12.38 -11.80 -3.60
N GLY A 214 13.40 -11.27 -2.92
CA GLY A 214 14.65 -11.99 -2.66
C GLY A 214 14.48 -13.24 -1.78
N SER A 215 13.38 -13.39 -1.08
CA SER A 215 13.05 -14.57 -0.29
C SER A 215 12.40 -15.70 -1.09
N LEU A 216 11.94 -15.42 -2.31
CA LEU A 216 11.27 -16.38 -3.17
C LEU A 216 12.26 -17.16 -4.05
N PRO A 217 11.94 -18.41 -4.42
CA PRO A 217 12.62 -19.10 -5.52
C PRO A 217 12.41 -18.36 -6.85
N ARG A 218 13.41 -18.41 -7.74
CA ARG A 218 13.39 -17.65 -8.99
C ARG A 218 12.14 -17.87 -9.87
N HIS A 219 11.61 -19.10 -9.91
CA HIS A 219 10.41 -19.43 -10.68
C HIS A 219 9.13 -18.76 -10.13
N LEU A 220 9.13 -18.28 -8.88
CA LEU A 220 8.01 -17.56 -8.27
C LEU A 220 8.13 -16.03 -8.32
N TYR A 221 9.23 -15.46 -8.86
CA TYR A 221 9.46 -14.01 -8.86
C TYR A 221 8.36 -13.22 -9.58
N SER A 222 7.92 -13.70 -10.75
CA SER A 222 6.85 -13.04 -11.51
C SER A 222 5.52 -13.06 -10.75
N HIS A 223 5.20 -14.20 -10.12
CA HIS A 223 4.01 -14.34 -9.28
C HIS A 223 4.09 -13.47 -8.04
N GLY A 224 5.25 -13.45 -7.35
CA GLY A 224 5.49 -12.58 -6.20
C GLY A 224 5.35 -11.10 -6.52
N SER A 225 5.91 -10.65 -7.65
CA SER A 225 5.78 -9.26 -8.11
C SER A 225 4.32 -8.89 -8.41
N ALA A 226 3.56 -9.80 -9.04
CA ALA A 226 2.14 -9.59 -9.31
C ALA A 226 1.33 -9.50 -7.99
N VAL A 227 1.60 -10.38 -7.01
CA VAL A 227 0.98 -10.32 -5.67
C VAL A 227 1.24 -8.96 -5.03
N ILE A 228 2.50 -8.52 -4.97
CA ILE A 228 2.87 -7.24 -4.36
C ILE A 228 2.11 -6.09 -5.02
N GLY A 229 2.15 -5.98 -6.36
CA GLY A 229 1.47 -4.90 -7.07
C GLY A 229 -0.03 -4.88 -6.82
N THR A 230 -0.66 -6.06 -6.78
CA THR A 230 -2.10 -6.18 -6.52
C THR A 230 -2.45 -5.80 -5.07
N VAL A 231 -1.68 -6.30 -4.10
CA VAL A 231 -1.88 -5.98 -2.68
C VAL A 231 -1.70 -4.49 -2.43
N GLN A 232 -0.71 -3.84 -3.05
CA GLN A 232 -0.51 -2.40 -2.93
C GLN A 232 -1.73 -1.60 -3.40
N GLN A 233 -2.33 -1.96 -4.54
CA GLN A 233 -3.52 -1.28 -5.07
C GLN A 233 -4.74 -1.47 -4.16
N VAL A 234 -5.01 -2.70 -3.76
CA VAL A 234 -6.15 -3.01 -2.87
C VAL A 234 -5.97 -2.34 -1.50
N ALA A 235 -4.76 -2.42 -0.93
CA ALA A 235 -4.46 -1.80 0.35
C ALA A 235 -4.54 -0.27 0.29
N GLY A 236 -4.11 0.35 -0.82
CA GLY A 236 -4.28 1.78 -1.04
C GLY A 236 -5.74 2.20 -1.05
N ALA A 237 -6.57 1.50 -1.83
CA ALA A 237 -8.02 1.75 -1.89
C ALA A 237 -8.69 1.49 -0.53
N ALA A 238 -8.31 0.42 0.17
CA ALA A 238 -8.80 0.12 1.51
C ALA A 238 -8.39 1.20 2.52
N GLY A 239 -7.17 1.72 2.43
CA GLY A 239 -6.69 2.82 3.26
C GLY A 239 -7.55 4.07 3.09
N ILE A 240 -7.77 4.50 1.84
CA ILE A 240 -8.65 5.63 1.55
C ILE A 240 -10.04 5.38 2.13
N ALA A 241 -10.65 4.23 1.83
CA ALA A 241 -12.00 3.91 2.29
C ALA A 241 -12.12 3.93 3.82
N VAL A 242 -11.21 3.27 4.53
CA VAL A 242 -11.23 3.19 6.00
C VAL A 242 -11.03 4.57 6.61
N PHE A 243 -10.02 5.32 6.19
CA PHE A 243 -9.69 6.62 6.78
C PHE A 243 -10.80 7.65 6.51
N VAL A 244 -11.30 7.74 5.26
CA VAL A 244 -12.37 8.67 4.94
C VAL A 244 -13.69 8.27 5.61
N SER A 245 -14.04 6.98 5.65
CA SER A 245 -15.26 6.53 6.31
C SER A 245 -15.23 6.83 7.81
N LEU A 246 -14.13 6.55 8.52
CA LEU A 246 -13.98 6.87 9.94
C LEU A 246 -14.08 8.37 10.21
N MET A 247 -13.40 9.18 9.38
CA MET A 247 -13.50 10.64 9.44
C MET A 247 -14.95 11.09 9.27
N THR A 248 -15.63 10.65 8.20
CA THR A 248 -16.98 11.08 7.86
C THR A 248 -17.99 10.65 8.93
N LEU A 249 -17.95 9.40 9.37
CA LEU A 249 -18.83 8.89 10.43
C LEU A 249 -18.72 9.73 11.71
N ARG A 250 -17.49 9.98 12.18
CA ARG A 250 -17.26 10.78 13.38
C ARG A 250 -17.65 12.24 13.21
N THR A 251 -17.34 12.84 12.07
CA THR A 251 -17.71 14.22 11.75
C THR A 251 -19.21 14.39 11.74
N THR A 252 -19.95 13.49 11.07
CA THR A 252 -21.42 13.55 10.97
C THR A 252 -22.09 13.38 12.33
N ASP A 253 -21.62 12.44 13.16
CA ASP A 253 -22.11 12.20 14.50
C ASP A 253 -21.94 13.44 15.39
N LEU A 254 -20.77 14.08 15.34
CA LEU A 254 -20.50 15.30 16.09
C LEU A 254 -21.33 16.49 15.64
N ILE A 255 -21.53 16.68 14.34
CA ILE A 255 -22.39 17.73 13.80
C ILE A 255 -23.85 17.50 14.25
N ALA A 256 -24.33 16.26 14.18
CA ALA A 256 -25.67 15.91 14.67
C ALA A 256 -25.85 16.17 16.17
N SER A 257 -24.77 16.12 16.97
CA SER A 257 -24.75 16.45 18.38
C SER A 257 -24.57 17.95 18.67
N GLY A 258 -24.52 18.81 17.66
CA GLY A 258 -24.43 20.27 17.77
C GLY A 258 -22.99 20.82 17.78
N VAL A 259 -21.98 20.03 17.47
CA VAL A 259 -20.60 20.51 17.33
C VAL A 259 -20.45 21.24 16.00
N GLU A 260 -19.73 22.36 15.99
CA GLU A 260 -19.42 23.10 14.75
C GLU A 260 -18.62 22.24 13.73
N VAL A 261 -18.79 22.54 12.46
CA VAL A 261 -18.23 21.73 11.34
C VAL A 261 -16.71 21.59 11.42
N ILE A 262 -15.99 22.69 11.72
CA ILE A 262 -14.52 22.68 11.73
C ILE A 262 -13.96 21.78 12.85
N PRO A 263 -14.34 21.94 14.15
CA PRO A 263 -13.88 21.05 15.20
C PRO A 263 -14.40 19.61 15.03
N ALA A 264 -15.60 19.40 14.46
CA ALA A 264 -16.11 18.06 14.16
C ALA A 264 -15.23 17.36 13.10
N THR A 265 -14.86 18.06 12.03
CA THR A 265 -13.98 17.54 10.97
C THR A 265 -12.59 17.22 11.52
N SER A 266 -12.02 18.11 12.35
CA SER A 266 -10.73 17.87 13.02
C SER A 266 -10.75 16.57 13.85
N GLN A 267 -11.78 16.38 14.70
CA GLN A 267 -11.93 15.17 15.51
C GLN A 267 -12.17 13.90 14.66
N GLY A 268 -12.88 14.02 13.55
CA GLY A 268 -13.04 12.93 12.58
C GLY A 268 -11.69 12.47 11.99
N ILE A 269 -10.86 13.44 11.62
CA ILE A 269 -9.51 13.17 11.10
C ILE A 269 -8.61 12.54 12.16
N GLN A 270 -8.67 13.05 13.41
CA GLN A 270 -7.93 12.48 14.55
C GLN A 270 -8.30 11.01 14.78
N LEU A 271 -9.59 10.65 14.73
CA LEU A 271 -10.05 9.26 14.87
C LEU A 271 -9.49 8.36 13.75
N ALA A 272 -9.49 8.85 12.52
CA ALA A 272 -8.93 8.09 11.40
C ALA A 272 -7.42 7.84 11.57
N PHE A 273 -6.64 8.86 11.97
CA PHE A 273 -5.22 8.69 12.27
C PHE A 273 -4.96 7.80 13.48
N MET A 274 -5.83 7.81 14.50
CA MET A 274 -5.76 6.91 15.64
C MET A 274 -5.89 5.44 15.20
N CYS A 275 -6.83 5.15 14.31
CA CYS A 275 -6.97 3.81 13.73
C CYS A 275 -5.70 3.40 12.96
N GLY A 276 -5.15 4.28 12.13
CA GLY A 276 -3.87 4.07 11.47
C GLY A 276 -2.71 3.85 12.44
N GLY A 277 -2.66 4.61 13.52
CA GLY A 277 -1.70 4.45 14.61
C GLY A 277 -1.78 3.08 15.28
N ILE A 278 -2.98 2.61 15.59
CA ILE A 278 -3.19 1.26 16.16
C ILE A 278 -2.70 0.17 15.18
N ILE A 279 -3.07 0.27 13.91
CA ILE A 279 -2.63 -0.67 12.87
C ILE A 279 -1.10 -0.67 12.72
N SER A 280 -0.47 0.50 12.84
CA SER A 280 0.99 0.64 12.72
C SER A 280 1.77 -0.06 13.84
N LEU A 281 1.18 -0.25 15.03
CA LEU A 281 1.80 -1.01 16.12
C LEU A 281 2.02 -2.47 15.73
N PHE A 282 1.08 -3.07 15.00
CA PHE A 282 1.26 -4.43 14.47
C PHE A 282 2.41 -4.49 13.45
N ALA A 283 2.58 -3.42 12.64
CA ALA A 283 3.69 -3.33 11.71
C ALA A 283 5.04 -3.23 12.43
N ILE A 284 5.14 -2.55 13.59
CA ILE A 284 6.36 -2.49 14.40
C ILE A 284 6.74 -3.91 14.86
N VAL A 285 5.78 -4.67 15.39
CA VAL A 285 6.03 -6.06 15.81
C VAL A 285 6.47 -6.92 14.62
N ALA A 286 5.78 -6.80 13.48
CA ALA A 286 6.09 -7.54 12.26
C ALA A 286 7.48 -7.21 11.69
N ALA A 287 7.97 -5.97 11.88
CA ALA A 287 9.27 -5.52 11.39
C ALA A 287 10.45 -6.36 11.94
N PHE A 288 10.34 -6.86 13.17
CA PHE A 288 11.39 -7.70 13.79
C PHE A 288 11.50 -9.10 13.18
N PHE A 289 10.49 -9.56 12.47
CA PHE A 289 10.48 -10.87 11.79
C PHE A 289 11.12 -10.83 10.40
N ILE A 290 11.36 -9.65 9.84
CA ILE A 290 11.99 -9.51 8.52
C ILE A 290 13.49 -9.55 8.69
N ARG A 291 14.09 -10.64 8.21
CA ARG A 291 15.53 -10.88 8.21
C ARG A 291 16.09 -10.86 6.78
N ARG A 292 17.40 -10.74 6.67
CA ARG A 292 18.08 -10.84 5.38
C ARG A 292 17.81 -12.22 4.79
N PRO A 293 17.30 -12.30 3.52
CA PRO A 293 17.16 -13.59 2.85
C PRO A 293 18.53 -14.26 2.79
N PRO A 294 18.61 -15.59 2.92
CA PRO A 294 19.87 -16.29 2.70
C PRO A 294 20.36 -15.98 1.28
N SER A 295 21.65 -15.63 1.16
CA SER A 295 22.26 -15.42 -0.16
C SER A 295 22.17 -16.71 -0.95
N GLN A 296 21.40 -16.71 -2.04
CA GLN A 296 21.41 -17.83 -2.97
C GLN A 296 22.78 -17.87 -3.65
N PRO A 297 23.49 -18.98 -3.66
CA PRO A 297 24.76 -19.08 -4.39
C PRO A 297 24.51 -18.79 -5.87
N LEU A 298 25.25 -17.83 -6.40
CA LEU A 298 25.34 -17.61 -7.85
C LEU A 298 25.96 -18.88 -8.46
N GLY A 299 25.12 -19.75 -9.03
CA GLY A 299 25.62 -20.95 -9.71
C GLY A 299 25.06 -22.30 -9.29
N ALA A 300 24.06 -22.37 -8.43
CA ALA A 300 23.31 -23.61 -8.25
C ALA A 300 22.44 -23.84 -9.50
N GLU A 301 23.01 -24.46 -10.53
CA GLU A 301 22.23 -25.12 -11.58
C GLU A 301 21.29 -26.12 -10.91
N PRO A 302 20.00 -26.19 -11.33
CA PRO A 302 19.14 -27.27 -10.88
C PRO A 302 19.81 -28.60 -11.29
N ALA A 303 20.15 -29.43 -10.30
CA ALA A 303 20.53 -30.80 -10.56
C ALA A 303 19.31 -31.48 -11.23
N PHE A 304 19.34 -31.52 -12.55
CA PHE A 304 18.42 -32.38 -13.29
C PHE A 304 18.82 -33.81 -12.93
N GLY A 305 18.11 -34.38 -11.96
CA GLY A 305 18.13 -35.81 -11.73
C GLY A 305 17.61 -36.53 -12.98
N HIS A 306 18.43 -37.43 -13.47
CA HIS A 306 18.12 -38.35 -14.55
C HIS A 306 17.00 -39.29 -14.13
#